data_af586c9b0002b759b4c267287cb6e453
#
_entry.id   af586c9b0002b759b4c267287cb6e453
#
_cell.length_a   1.000
_cell.length_b   1.000
_cell.length_c   1.000
_cell.angle_alpha   90.00
_cell.angle_beta   90.00
_cell.angle_gamma   90.00
#
_symmetry.space_group_name_H-M   'P 1'
#
loop_
_entity.id
_entity.type
_entity.pdbx_description
1 polymer ?
#
loop_
_entity_poly.entity_id
_entity_poly.type
_entity_poly.pdbx_seq_one_letter_code
_entity_poly.pdbx_strand_id
1 'polypeptide(L)'
;PSLVGSEMCIRDRDKNEKAYLINHFLDSFKGTVYRQTMFAEFEKKAHELAESGKSLTAKALNEMYYELNKQYFGSDMVVDKDIEVEWARIPHFYTPFYVYQYATGFSAAVAIASMIRKEGQPAVDRYMKFLSSGGSDYPIELLKIAGVDMSKPDAIRTGLDVFAGLLDELEALLAD
;
A
#
# COMPACT_ATOMS: atom_id res chain seq x y z
N PRO A 1 -9.60 8.29 -9.83
CA PRO A 1 -10.59 8.79 -8.88
C PRO A 1 -9.92 9.03 -7.55
N SER A 2 -10.13 10.22 -6.97
CA SER A 2 -9.58 10.49 -5.63
C SER A 2 -10.32 9.61 -4.61
N LEU A 3 -9.62 9.11 -3.59
CA LEU A 3 -10.19 8.36 -2.46
C LEU A 3 -11.42 9.07 -1.86
N VAL A 4 -11.38 10.40 -1.76
CA VAL A 4 -12.49 11.24 -1.29
C VAL A 4 -13.70 11.18 -2.23
N GLY A 5 -13.49 11.16 -3.56
CA GLY A 5 -14.56 11.03 -4.54
C GLY A 5 -15.23 9.66 -4.52
N SER A 6 -14.47 8.60 -4.28
CA SER A 6 -15.00 7.23 -4.19
C SER A 6 -15.95 7.06 -3.01
N GLU A 7 -15.66 7.64 -1.84
CA GLU A 7 -16.51 7.54 -0.66
C GLU A 7 -17.81 8.39 -0.73
N MET A 8 -17.77 9.56 -1.36
CA MET A 8 -19.01 10.32 -1.63
C MET A 8 -19.95 9.53 -2.53
N CYS A 9 -19.39 8.73 -3.46
CA CYS A 9 -20.18 7.86 -4.33
C CYS A 9 -20.74 6.61 -3.62
N ILE A 10 -20.15 6.17 -2.50
CA ILE A 10 -20.54 4.94 -1.81
C ILE A 10 -21.78 5.11 -0.94
N ARG A 11 -22.03 6.31 -0.37
CA ARG A 11 -23.09 6.53 0.64
C ARG A 11 -24.52 6.35 0.14
N ASP A 12 -24.80 6.65 -1.13
CA ASP A 12 -26.16 6.70 -1.69
C ASP A 12 -26.44 5.57 -2.71
N ARG A 13 -25.57 4.55 -2.79
CA ARG A 13 -25.68 3.47 -3.75
C ARG A 13 -26.41 2.25 -3.18
N ASP A 14 -26.96 1.42 -4.08
CA ASP A 14 -27.50 0.13 -3.68
C ASP A 14 -26.38 -0.78 -3.07
N LYS A 15 -26.81 -1.80 -2.35
CA LYS A 15 -25.94 -2.72 -1.61
C LYS A 15 -24.84 -3.36 -2.48
N ASN A 16 -25.20 -3.78 -3.70
CA ASN A 16 -24.27 -4.47 -4.59
C ASN A 16 -23.21 -3.51 -5.18
N GLU A 17 -23.65 -2.30 -5.57
CA GLU A 17 -22.73 -1.27 -6.05
C GLU A 17 -21.75 -0.85 -4.95
N LYS A 18 -22.24 -0.73 -3.72
CA LYS A 18 -21.42 -0.42 -2.56
C LYS A 18 -20.39 -1.52 -2.30
N ALA A 19 -20.82 -2.79 -2.26
CA ALA A 19 -19.91 -3.93 -2.10
C ALA A 19 -18.85 -3.99 -3.19
N TYR A 20 -19.23 -3.75 -4.45
CA TYR A 20 -18.29 -3.69 -5.57
C TYR A 20 -17.21 -2.61 -5.38
N LEU A 21 -17.60 -1.40 -5.00
CA LEU A 21 -16.66 -0.30 -4.80
C LEU A 21 -15.71 -0.55 -3.62
N ILE A 22 -16.22 -1.10 -2.53
CA ILE A 22 -15.39 -1.49 -1.37
C ILE A 22 -14.39 -2.57 -1.79
N ASN A 23 -14.85 -3.61 -2.45
CA ASN A 23 -13.98 -4.69 -2.93
C ASN A 23 -12.90 -4.15 -3.88
N HIS A 24 -13.24 -3.26 -4.81
CA HIS A 24 -12.28 -2.63 -5.71
C HIS A 24 -11.19 -1.84 -4.96
N PHE A 25 -11.59 -1.11 -3.90
CA PHE A 25 -10.63 -0.40 -3.05
C PHE A 25 -9.72 -1.36 -2.27
N LEU A 26 -10.29 -2.43 -1.70
CA LEU A 26 -9.54 -3.46 -0.99
C LEU A 26 -8.53 -4.17 -1.90
N ASP A 27 -8.89 -4.49 -3.14
CA ASP A 27 -7.97 -5.03 -4.14
C ASP A 27 -6.85 -4.05 -4.49
N SER A 28 -7.18 -2.76 -4.62
CA SER A 28 -6.19 -1.70 -4.85
C SER A 28 -5.22 -1.58 -3.68
N PHE A 29 -5.73 -1.66 -2.45
CA PHE A 29 -4.91 -1.65 -1.23
C PHE A 29 -3.98 -2.87 -1.17
N LYS A 30 -4.53 -4.07 -1.40
CA LYS A 30 -3.76 -5.32 -1.44
C LYS A 30 -2.63 -5.24 -2.48
N GLY A 31 -2.94 -4.81 -3.71
CA GLY A 31 -1.96 -4.72 -4.80
C GLY A 31 -0.91 -3.64 -4.58
N THR A 32 -1.25 -2.54 -3.91
CA THR A 32 -0.37 -1.37 -3.75
C THR A 32 0.37 -1.37 -2.41
N VAL A 33 -0.26 -1.78 -1.32
CA VAL A 33 0.39 -1.80 0.00
C VAL A 33 1.03 -3.15 0.28
N TYR A 34 0.24 -4.23 0.34
CA TYR A 34 0.77 -5.55 0.71
C TYR A 34 1.76 -6.09 -0.33
N ARG A 35 1.38 -6.12 -1.60
CA ARG A 35 2.24 -6.65 -2.65
C ARG A 35 3.52 -5.84 -2.83
N GLN A 36 3.45 -4.52 -2.82
CA GLN A 36 4.65 -3.69 -2.99
C GLN A 36 5.56 -3.70 -1.75
N THR A 37 5.00 -3.88 -0.56
CA THR A 37 5.79 -4.11 0.66
C THR A 37 6.52 -5.45 0.58
N MET A 38 5.85 -6.52 0.12
CA MET A 38 6.48 -7.81 -0.13
C MET A 38 7.63 -7.70 -1.14
N PHE A 39 7.45 -6.94 -2.21
CA PHE A 39 8.51 -6.69 -3.19
C PHE A 39 9.68 -5.92 -2.59
N ALA A 40 9.39 -4.90 -1.78
CA ALA A 40 10.45 -4.14 -1.10
C ALA A 40 11.22 -5.00 -0.09
N GLU A 41 10.54 -5.91 0.60
CA GLU A 41 11.19 -6.87 1.51
C GLU A 41 12.05 -7.88 0.75
N PHE A 42 11.56 -8.39 -0.39
CA PHE A 42 12.35 -9.24 -1.27
C PHE A 42 13.63 -8.53 -1.75
N GLU A 43 13.49 -7.29 -2.24
CA GLU A 43 14.62 -6.47 -2.68
C GLU A 43 15.63 -6.26 -1.55
N LYS A 44 15.16 -5.86 -0.36
CA LYS A 44 16.01 -5.70 0.83
C LYS A 44 16.78 -6.98 1.16
N LYS A 45 16.09 -8.12 1.24
CA LYS A 45 16.71 -9.42 1.56
C LYS A 45 17.72 -9.85 0.49
N ALA A 46 17.44 -9.57 -0.79
CA ALA A 46 18.39 -9.86 -1.88
C ALA A 46 19.67 -9.02 -1.75
N HIS A 47 19.54 -7.72 -1.44
CA HIS A 47 20.69 -6.86 -1.18
C HIS A 47 21.49 -7.31 0.05
N GLU A 48 20.83 -7.60 1.16
CA GLU A 48 21.48 -8.12 2.38
C GLU A 48 22.24 -9.44 2.11
N LEU A 49 21.66 -10.31 1.29
CA LEU A 49 22.33 -11.56 0.89
C LEU A 49 23.62 -11.28 0.10
N ALA A 50 23.57 -10.37 -0.88
CA ALA A 50 24.73 -9.97 -1.67
C ALA A 50 25.80 -9.30 -0.81
N GLU A 51 25.42 -8.36 0.05
CA GLU A 51 26.30 -7.63 0.97
C GLU A 51 26.99 -8.56 1.98
N SER A 52 26.35 -9.68 2.34
CA SER A 52 26.96 -10.72 3.18
C SER A 52 28.05 -11.55 2.47
N GLY A 53 28.32 -11.27 1.19
CA GLY A 53 29.30 -12.01 0.37
C GLY A 53 28.77 -13.34 -0.19
N LYS A 54 27.48 -13.64 -0.04
CA LYS A 54 26.86 -14.85 -0.60
C LYS A 54 26.42 -14.61 -2.03
N SER A 55 26.47 -15.66 -2.85
CA SER A 55 26.06 -15.59 -4.25
C SER A 55 24.53 -15.48 -4.39
N LEU A 56 24.07 -14.51 -5.19
CA LEU A 56 22.69 -14.44 -5.63
C LEU A 56 22.46 -15.49 -6.73
N THR A 57 22.01 -16.67 -6.33
CA THR A 57 21.61 -17.72 -7.29
C THR A 57 20.11 -17.66 -7.55
N ALA A 58 19.67 -18.11 -8.74
CA ALA A 58 18.24 -18.23 -9.03
C ALA A 58 17.51 -19.05 -7.96
N LYS A 59 18.13 -20.15 -7.49
CA LYS A 59 17.56 -20.99 -6.43
C LYS A 59 17.32 -20.20 -5.15
N ALA A 60 18.31 -19.43 -4.67
CA ALA A 60 18.18 -18.64 -3.45
C ALA A 60 17.11 -17.55 -3.57
N LEU A 61 17.02 -16.91 -4.73
CA LEU A 61 16.00 -15.89 -5.00
C LEU A 61 14.60 -16.49 -5.10
N ASN A 62 14.45 -17.63 -5.76
CA ASN A 62 13.20 -18.38 -5.86
C ASN A 62 12.67 -18.79 -4.48
N GLU A 63 13.53 -19.41 -3.66
CA GLU A 63 13.17 -19.82 -2.30
C GLU A 63 12.74 -18.61 -1.46
N MET A 64 13.50 -17.52 -1.50
CA MET A 64 13.18 -16.27 -0.78
C MET A 64 11.84 -15.70 -1.22
N TYR A 65 11.60 -15.62 -2.52
CA TYR A 65 10.36 -15.06 -3.07
C TYR A 65 9.14 -15.93 -2.74
N TYR A 66 9.29 -17.24 -2.83
CA TYR A 66 8.23 -18.20 -2.47
C TYR A 66 7.85 -18.10 -1.00
N GLU A 67 8.82 -18.06 -0.07
CA GLU A 67 8.54 -17.92 1.36
C GLU A 67 7.90 -16.57 1.71
N LEU A 68 8.27 -15.49 1.04
CA LEU A 68 7.58 -14.20 1.21
C LEU A 68 6.13 -14.27 0.73
N ASN A 69 5.84 -14.91 -0.41
CA ASN A 69 4.47 -15.11 -0.84
C ASN A 69 3.66 -15.88 0.22
N LYS A 70 4.18 -16.97 0.76
CA LYS A 70 3.52 -17.72 1.83
C LYS A 70 3.25 -16.87 3.07
N GLN A 71 4.22 -16.05 3.46
CA GLN A 71 4.09 -15.16 4.62
C GLN A 71 3.00 -14.10 4.42
N TYR A 72 2.98 -13.46 3.25
CA TYR A 72 2.05 -12.35 2.97
C TYR A 72 0.63 -12.80 2.64
N PHE A 73 0.46 -13.99 2.05
CA PHE A 73 -0.86 -14.55 1.76
C PHE A 73 -1.45 -15.38 2.91
N GLY A 74 -0.62 -15.81 3.87
CA GLY A 74 -1.07 -16.57 5.04
C GLY A 74 -1.30 -18.06 4.76
N SER A 75 -1.63 -18.78 5.85
CA SER A 75 -1.78 -20.24 5.84
C SER A 75 -3.01 -20.74 5.09
N ASP A 76 -4.03 -19.91 4.95
CA ASP A 76 -5.32 -20.30 4.36
C ASP A 76 -5.32 -20.20 2.82
N MET A 77 -4.21 -19.68 2.26
CA MET A 77 -4.01 -19.60 0.83
C MET A 77 -3.04 -20.69 0.35
N VAL A 78 -3.44 -21.43 -0.68
CA VAL A 78 -2.54 -22.33 -1.40
C VAL A 78 -1.69 -21.49 -2.35
N VAL A 79 -0.41 -21.34 -2.04
CA VAL A 79 0.55 -20.62 -2.89
C VAL A 79 1.12 -21.60 -3.92
N ASP A 80 0.85 -21.36 -5.20
CA ASP A 80 1.38 -22.15 -6.30
C ASP A 80 2.91 -22.04 -6.32
N LYS A 81 3.57 -23.19 -6.56
CA LYS A 81 5.04 -23.26 -6.61
C LYS A 81 5.62 -22.42 -7.75
N ASP A 82 4.92 -22.28 -8.85
CA ASP A 82 5.39 -21.53 -10.02
C ASP A 82 5.55 -20.03 -9.75
N ILE A 83 4.94 -19.50 -8.65
CA ILE A 83 5.14 -18.11 -8.25
C ILE A 83 6.60 -17.79 -7.89
N GLU A 84 7.41 -18.79 -7.55
CA GLU A 84 8.79 -18.60 -7.11
C GLU A 84 9.68 -17.87 -8.12
N VAL A 85 9.33 -17.92 -9.41
CA VAL A 85 10.09 -17.29 -10.50
C VAL A 85 9.53 -15.93 -10.91
N GLU A 86 8.44 -15.47 -10.31
CA GLU A 86 7.78 -14.21 -10.69
C GLU A 86 8.71 -12.99 -10.58
N TRP A 87 9.60 -12.95 -9.61
CA TRP A 87 10.55 -11.85 -9.40
C TRP A 87 11.35 -11.53 -10.67
N ALA A 88 11.67 -12.54 -11.48
CA ALA A 88 12.50 -12.38 -12.68
C ALA A 88 11.83 -11.53 -13.78
N ARG A 89 10.49 -11.44 -13.81
CA ARG A 89 9.74 -10.64 -14.79
C ARG A 89 9.40 -9.23 -14.34
N ILE A 90 9.73 -8.86 -13.08
CA ILE A 90 9.34 -7.57 -12.51
C ILE A 90 10.41 -6.52 -12.83
N PRO A 91 10.16 -5.58 -13.76
CA PRO A 91 11.18 -4.64 -14.21
C PRO A 91 11.61 -3.64 -13.12
N HIS A 92 10.78 -3.43 -12.11
CA HIS A 92 11.07 -2.51 -11.00
C HIS A 92 12.30 -2.92 -10.18
N PHE A 93 12.63 -4.21 -10.13
CA PHE A 93 13.83 -4.68 -9.42
C PHE A 93 15.15 -4.31 -10.11
N TYR A 94 15.09 -3.82 -11.35
CA TYR A 94 16.26 -3.25 -12.03
C TYR A 94 16.50 -1.77 -11.67
N THR A 95 15.59 -1.16 -10.89
CA THR A 95 15.73 0.20 -10.35
C THR A 95 15.74 0.10 -8.82
N PRO A 96 16.93 0.06 -8.18
CA PRO A 96 17.04 -0.20 -6.75
C PRO A 96 16.18 0.71 -5.88
N PHE A 97 15.51 0.13 -4.91
CA PHE A 97 14.70 0.81 -3.89
C PHE A 97 13.59 1.70 -4.46
N TYR A 98 12.97 1.27 -5.56
CA TYR A 98 11.86 1.99 -6.16
C TYR A 98 10.50 1.58 -5.60
N VAL A 99 10.25 0.28 -5.40
CA VAL A 99 8.90 -0.26 -5.18
C VAL A 99 8.27 0.13 -3.84
N TYR A 100 9.05 0.39 -2.80
CA TYR A 100 8.52 0.82 -1.49
C TYR A 100 7.70 2.13 -1.58
N GLN A 101 7.98 2.97 -2.58
CA GLN A 101 7.31 4.25 -2.79
C GLN A 101 5.81 4.10 -3.05
N TYR A 102 5.39 2.99 -3.64
CA TYR A 102 3.97 2.71 -3.85
C TYR A 102 3.22 2.54 -2.53
N ALA A 103 3.74 1.72 -1.62
CA ALA A 103 3.12 1.48 -0.33
C ALA A 103 3.11 2.73 0.56
N THR A 104 4.23 3.45 0.62
CA THR A 104 4.35 4.69 1.41
C THR A 104 3.48 5.81 0.86
N GLY A 105 3.46 6.00 -0.46
CA GLY A 105 2.63 7.01 -1.12
C GLY A 105 1.13 6.75 -0.94
N PHE A 106 0.71 5.49 -1.09
CA PHE A 106 -0.69 5.11 -0.88
C PHE A 106 -1.11 5.32 0.58
N SER A 107 -0.29 4.91 1.54
CA SER A 107 -0.56 5.12 2.97
C SER A 107 -0.67 6.61 3.33
N ALA A 108 0.23 7.44 2.79
CA ALA A 108 0.15 8.89 2.97
C ALA A 108 -1.15 9.48 2.38
N ALA A 109 -1.57 9.01 1.19
CA ALA A 109 -2.80 9.47 0.55
C ALA A 109 -4.04 9.08 1.37
N VAL A 110 -4.11 7.86 1.91
CA VAL A 110 -5.20 7.41 2.79
C VAL A 110 -5.24 8.25 4.09
N ALA A 111 -4.07 8.51 4.69
CA ALA A 111 -3.99 9.35 5.89
C ALA A 111 -4.47 10.78 5.64
N ILE A 112 -4.06 11.41 4.52
CA ILE A 112 -4.53 12.75 4.13
C ILE A 112 -6.05 12.75 3.92
N ALA A 113 -6.58 11.76 3.18
CA ALA A 113 -8.01 11.65 2.94
C ALA A 113 -8.80 11.48 4.25
N SER A 114 -8.28 10.69 5.19
CA SER A 114 -8.88 10.51 6.52
C SER A 114 -8.89 11.81 7.33
N MET A 115 -7.81 12.58 7.29
CA MET A 115 -7.76 13.90 7.94
C MET A 115 -8.75 14.89 7.33
N ILE A 116 -8.85 14.94 5.99
CA ILE A 116 -9.81 15.83 5.31
C ILE A 116 -11.25 15.50 5.73
N ARG A 117 -11.60 14.22 5.86
CA ARG A 117 -12.93 13.82 6.33
C ARG A 117 -13.20 14.17 7.79
N LYS A 118 -12.19 14.04 8.64
CA LYS A 118 -12.30 14.26 10.08
C LYS A 118 -12.27 15.74 10.46
N GLU A 119 -11.41 16.52 9.82
CA GLU A 119 -11.11 17.91 10.20
C GLU A 119 -11.72 18.93 9.24
N GLY A 120 -12.13 18.53 8.03
CA GLY A 120 -12.74 19.42 7.05
C GLY A 120 -11.75 20.43 6.45
N GLN A 121 -12.19 21.69 6.33
CA GLN A 121 -11.46 22.75 5.62
C GLN A 121 -10.00 22.95 6.10
N PRO A 122 -9.67 22.92 7.41
CA PRO A 122 -8.28 23.06 7.85
C PRO A 122 -7.33 22.02 7.27
N ALA A 123 -7.78 20.77 7.09
CA ALA A 123 -6.96 19.72 6.44
C ALA A 123 -6.87 19.94 4.93
N VAL A 124 -7.94 20.40 4.29
CA VAL A 124 -7.92 20.80 2.87
C VAL A 124 -6.89 21.90 2.62
N ASP A 125 -6.85 22.92 3.47
CA ASP A 125 -5.91 24.04 3.33
C ASP A 125 -4.45 23.58 3.45
N ARG A 126 -4.15 22.67 4.39
CA ARG A 126 -2.83 22.04 4.52
C ARG A 126 -2.48 21.21 3.28
N TYR A 127 -3.43 20.42 2.77
CA TYR A 127 -3.24 19.62 1.56
C TYR A 127 -2.98 20.49 0.33
N MET A 128 -3.75 21.57 0.16
CA MET A 128 -3.53 22.53 -0.95
C MET A 128 -2.17 23.22 -0.85
N LYS A 129 -1.73 23.56 0.38
CA LYS A 129 -0.38 24.09 0.60
C LYS A 129 0.70 23.09 0.22
N PHE A 130 0.55 21.82 0.59
CA PHE A 130 1.45 20.73 0.16
C PHE A 130 1.52 20.64 -1.36
N LEU A 131 0.39 20.59 -2.05
CA LEU A 131 0.35 20.51 -3.51
C LEU A 131 1.03 21.71 -4.20
N SER A 132 0.86 22.91 -3.65
CA SER A 132 1.47 24.13 -4.18
C SER A 132 2.97 24.26 -3.88
N SER A 133 3.51 23.45 -2.97
CA SER A 133 4.93 23.50 -2.61
C SER A 133 5.86 22.88 -3.66
N GLY A 134 5.32 22.07 -4.58
CA GLY A 134 6.12 21.40 -5.63
C GLY A 134 7.28 20.57 -5.03
N GLY A 135 8.47 20.70 -5.59
CA GLY A 135 9.70 20.04 -5.14
C GLY A 135 10.61 20.94 -4.31
N SER A 136 10.06 21.83 -3.49
CA SER A 136 10.83 22.85 -2.73
C SER A 136 11.62 22.30 -1.55
N ASP A 137 11.34 21.04 -1.11
CA ASP A 137 11.98 20.41 0.02
C ASP A 137 11.98 18.87 -0.15
N TYR A 138 12.56 18.14 0.81
CA TYR A 138 12.53 16.68 0.83
C TYR A 138 11.10 16.14 0.98
N PRO A 139 10.78 14.98 0.36
CA PRO A 139 9.42 14.44 0.34
C PRO A 139 8.77 14.28 1.73
N ILE A 140 9.55 13.85 2.75
CA ILE A 140 9.04 13.70 4.12
C ILE A 140 8.66 15.07 4.72
N GLU A 141 9.47 16.11 4.49
CA GLU A 141 9.19 17.46 5.00
C GLU A 141 7.99 18.08 4.29
N LEU A 142 7.86 17.85 2.99
CA LEU A 142 6.69 18.27 2.22
C LEU A 142 5.41 17.60 2.74
N LEU A 143 5.42 16.29 3.02
CA LEU A 143 4.26 15.58 3.57
C LEU A 143 3.85 16.08 4.95
N LYS A 144 4.80 16.55 5.78
CA LYS A 144 4.49 17.20 7.07
C LYS A 144 3.66 18.45 6.91
N ILE A 145 3.77 19.18 5.78
CA ILE A 145 2.89 20.33 5.47
C ILE A 145 1.43 19.87 5.40
N ALA A 146 1.17 18.71 4.81
CA ALA A 146 -0.16 18.13 4.77
C ALA A 146 -0.61 17.50 6.09
N GLY A 147 0.28 17.41 7.10
CA GLY A 147 0.02 16.81 8.40
C GLY A 147 0.41 15.34 8.52
N VAL A 148 1.14 14.79 7.53
CA VAL A 148 1.59 13.38 7.52
C VAL A 148 3.09 13.32 7.76
N ASP A 149 3.50 12.64 8.83
CA ASP A 149 4.91 12.38 9.14
C ASP A 149 5.25 10.91 8.84
N MET A 150 5.82 10.66 7.66
CA MET A 150 6.22 9.32 7.23
C MET A 150 7.47 8.76 7.96
N SER A 151 8.09 9.54 8.84
CA SER A 151 9.13 9.01 9.75
C SER A 151 8.53 8.23 10.94
N LYS A 152 7.19 8.27 11.08
CA LYS A 152 6.41 7.59 12.12
C LYS A 152 5.47 6.57 11.50
N PRO A 153 5.04 5.55 12.26
CA PRO A 153 4.14 4.51 11.75
C PRO A 153 2.69 4.95 11.60
N ASP A 154 2.31 6.16 12.05
CA ASP A 154 0.92 6.57 12.20
C ASP A 154 0.14 6.60 10.87
N ALA A 155 0.77 7.08 9.79
CA ALA A 155 0.14 7.10 8.47
C ALA A 155 -0.15 5.68 7.94
N ILE A 156 0.80 4.75 8.17
CA ILE A 156 0.63 3.35 7.77
C ILE A 156 -0.46 2.69 8.61
N ARG A 157 -0.47 2.92 9.93
CA ARG A 157 -1.53 2.42 10.82
C ARG A 157 -2.90 2.92 10.40
N THR A 158 -3.04 4.22 10.12
CA THR A 158 -4.29 4.79 9.61
C THR A 158 -4.76 4.08 8.33
N GLY A 159 -3.84 3.78 7.41
CA GLY A 159 -4.15 3.03 6.20
C GLY A 159 -4.67 1.62 6.50
N LEU A 160 -4.01 0.90 7.40
CA LEU A 160 -4.40 -0.45 7.81
C LEU A 160 -5.75 -0.45 8.56
N ASP A 161 -6.01 0.55 9.41
CA ASP A 161 -7.28 0.69 10.13
C ASP A 161 -8.45 0.95 9.15
N VAL A 162 -8.22 1.77 8.12
CA VAL A 162 -9.21 1.98 7.04
C VAL A 162 -9.45 0.69 6.28
N PHE A 163 -8.41 -0.07 5.95
CA PHE A 163 -8.53 -1.35 5.27
C PHE A 163 -9.34 -2.35 6.11
N ALA A 164 -9.04 -2.51 7.40
CA ALA A 164 -9.76 -3.40 8.31
C ALA A 164 -11.24 -3.01 8.42
N GLY A 165 -11.54 -1.72 8.61
CA GLY A 165 -12.93 -1.25 8.70
C GLY A 165 -13.73 -1.47 7.42
N LEU A 166 -13.10 -1.40 6.25
CA LEU A 166 -13.74 -1.71 4.97
C LEU A 166 -13.95 -3.21 4.75
N LEU A 167 -13.06 -4.07 5.28
CA LEU A 167 -13.29 -5.51 5.29
C LEU A 167 -14.53 -5.87 6.13
N ASP A 168 -14.62 -5.35 7.36
CA ASP A 168 -15.78 -5.56 8.23
C ASP A 168 -17.08 -5.09 7.56
N GLU A 169 -17.04 -3.93 6.87
CA GLU A 169 -18.18 -3.41 6.14
C GLU A 169 -18.56 -4.30 4.94
N LEU A 170 -17.60 -4.81 4.20
CA LEU A 170 -17.84 -5.72 3.08
C LEU A 170 -18.45 -7.04 3.58
N GLU A 171 -17.92 -7.62 4.64
CA GLU A 171 -18.47 -8.83 5.25
C GLU A 171 -19.92 -8.62 5.68
N ALA A 172 -20.24 -7.51 6.33
CA ALA A 172 -21.61 -7.17 6.71
C ALA A 172 -22.55 -7.01 5.51
N LEU A 173 -22.05 -6.46 4.40
CA LEU A 173 -22.82 -6.34 3.16
C LEU A 173 -23.07 -7.69 2.47
N LEU A 174 -22.17 -8.66 2.62
CA LEU A 174 -22.31 -9.97 1.97
C LEU A 174 -23.08 -11.00 2.85
N ALA A 175 -23.21 -10.76 4.15
CA ALA A 175 -23.89 -11.67 5.09
C ALA A 175 -25.41 -11.69 4.96
N ASP A 176 -26.03 -10.69 4.32
CA ASP A 176 -27.48 -10.54 4.07
C ASP A 176 -27.86 -10.88 2.61
#